data_2e566457bb84ad21228a0e6734fe8cd5
#
_entry.id   2e566457bb84ad21228a0e6734fe8cd5
#
_cell.length_a   1.000
_cell.length_b   1.000
_cell.length_c   1.000
_cell.angle_alpha   90.00
_cell.angle_beta   90.00
_cell.angle_gamma   90.00
#
_symmetry.space_group_name_H-M   'P 1'
#
loop_
_entity.id
_entity.type
_entity.pdbx_description
1 polymer ?
#
loop_
_entity_poly.entity_id
_entity_poly.type
_entity_poly.pdbx_seq_one_letter_code
_entity_poly.pdbx_strand_id
1 'polypeptide(L)'
;MKPTADSLILLFTLGVTTASAQSEVSAGVTAGAAKLSDTRSEQALTGIVQLQPRRWLTLSALPALVHASDHVSGRAVSSSGPGDLPLVAGAATAFPAAWAPSVGAALIVTLPVGDAACGLGAGETAVGANVAAGLSPTDRLHVWAGASRNVSGLATQSTLSAPRSTALRVDAGYDVAKRWRASASFAADVGQADSNQALSRMIGAGVVYAIAGPLTLVIDGSHGLTSSSPRWVLSLGVGTAFASTSLVSPTSPLERQQTSFASGVNRGAGSGKTGGCP
;
A
#
# COMPACT_ATOMS: atom_id res chain seq x y z
N MET A 1 18.19 33.34 -7.67
CA MET A 1 18.97 32.51 -6.76
C MET A 1 18.30 31.13 -6.73
N LYS A 2 18.97 30.10 -7.21
CA LYS A 2 18.43 28.73 -7.21
C LYS A 2 18.69 28.14 -5.81
N PRO A 3 17.67 27.58 -5.11
CA PRO A 3 17.98 26.78 -3.93
C PRO A 3 18.52 25.44 -4.37
N THR A 4 19.73 25.16 -3.95
CA THR A 4 20.38 23.85 -4.07
C THR A 4 19.67 22.87 -3.16
N ALA A 5 19.25 21.74 -3.73
CA ALA A 5 18.69 20.62 -3.01
C ALA A 5 19.80 19.91 -2.22
N ASP A 6 20.16 20.44 -1.06
CA ASP A 6 21.08 19.78 -0.14
C ASP A 6 20.30 18.88 0.81
N SER A 7 20.36 17.59 0.50
CA SER A 7 20.52 16.43 1.39
C SER A 7 19.87 16.53 2.76
N LEU A 8 18.62 16.13 2.86
CA LEU A 8 18.05 15.67 4.13
C LEU A 8 18.02 14.14 4.16
N ILE A 9 19.19 13.52 4.26
CA ILE A 9 19.30 12.12 4.70
C ILE A 9 19.15 12.12 6.21
N LEU A 10 17.90 12.05 6.67
CA LEU A 10 17.61 11.78 8.07
C LEU A 10 17.83 10.28 8.31
N LEU A 11 19.05 9.92 8.72
CA LEU A 11 19.38 8.59 9.24
C LEU A 11 18.61 8.41 10.56
N PHE A 12 17.43 7.79 10.47
CA PHE A 12 16.77 7.21 11.64
C PHE A 12 17.55 5.95 12.03
N THR A 13 18.60 6.11 12.82
CA THR A 13 19.15 5.02 13.62
C THR A 13 18.19 4.78 14.78
N LEU A 14 17.14 4.00 14.54
CA LEU A 14 16.35 3.39 15.60
C LEU A 14 17.23 2.36 16.29
N GLY A 15 17.84 2.74 17.42
CA GLY A 15 18.48 1.82 18.34
C GLY A 15 17.40 0.84 18.83
N VAL A 16 17.46 -0.39 18.35
CA VAL A 16 16.63 -1.49 18.85
C VAL A 16 17.20 -1.89 20.21
N THR A 17 16.70 -1.27 21.27
CA THR A 17 16.89 -1.80 22.63
C THR A 17 16.00 -3.01 22.81
N THR A 18 16.61 -4.17 22.98
CA THR A 18 15.94 -5.42 23.36
C THR A 18 15.37 -5.29 24.77
N ALA A 19 14.10 -4.92 24.86
CA ALA A 19 13.35 -4.96 26.11
C ALA A 19 12.33 -6.12 26.04
N SER A 20 12.55 -7.10 26.94
CA SER A 20 11.63 -8.17 27.37
C SER A 20 10.58 -8.69 26.39
N ALA A 21 10.86 -9.83 25.89
CA ALA A 21 10.08 -11.04 25.49
C ALA A 21 8.69 -10.96 24.83
N GLN A 22 8.05 -9.81 24.54
CA GLN A 22 6.67 -9.84 24.01
C GLN A 22 6.31 -8.76 22.96
N SER A 23 7.11 -7.75 22.74
CA SER A 23 6.81 -6.76 21.71
C SER A 23 7.95 -6.67 20.69
N GLU A 24 7.62 -6.82 19.42
CA GLU A 24 8.57 -6.67 18.31
C GLU A 24 8.26 -5.37 17.58
N VAL A 25 9.30 -4.56 17.33
CA VAL A 25 9.22 -3.36 16.49
C VAL A 25 9.94 -3.66 15.19
N SER A 26 9.28 -3.40 14.09
CA SER A 26 9.87 -3.50 12.76
C SER A 26 9.64 -2.21 11.98
N ALA A 27 10.54 -1.91 11.06
CA ALA A 27 10.47 -0.71 10.25
C ALA A 27 10.93 -1.00 8.82
N GLY A 28 10.50 -0.14 7.90
CA GLY A 28 10.90 -0.22 6.52
C GLY A 28 10.63 1.09 5.79
N VAL A 29 11.14 1.17 4.58
CA VAL A 29 10.86 2.25 3.65
C VAL A 29 10.62 1.67 2.26
N THR A 30 9.65 2.24 1.55
CA THR A 30 9.40 1.93 0.13
C THR A 30 9.46 3.19 -0.69
N ALA A 31 10.07 3.10 -1.86
CA ALA A 31 9.95 4.08 -2.92
C ALA A 31 9.13 3.47 -4.05
N GLY A 32 8.22 4.24 -4.62
CA GLY A 32 7.37 3.76 -5.68
C GLY A 32 7.01 4.81 -6.70
N ALA A 33 6.62 4.32 -7.87
CA ALA A 33 6.09 5.15 -8.94
C ALA A 33 4.88 4.45 -9.58
N ALA A 34 3.90 5.24 -9.97
CA ALA A 34 2.69 4.75 -10.61
C ALA A 34 2.27 5.67 -11.75
N LYS A 35 1.80 5.08 -12.85
CA LYS A 35 1.03 5.76 -13.90
C LYS A 35 -0.44 5.44 -13.66
N LEU A 36 -1.16 6.38 -13.07
CA LEU A 36 -2.54 6.17 -12.64
C LEU A 36 -3.53 6.28 -13.80
N SER A 37 -3.29 7.25 -14.68
CA SER A 37 -4.07 7.48 -15.90
C SER A 37 -3.16 8.00 -17.02
N ASP A 38 -3.72 8.35 -18.17
CA ASP A 38 -2.98 8.99 -19.25
C ASP A 38 -2.38 10.33 -18.85
N THR A 39 -3.06 11.04 -17.97
CA THR A 39 -2.71 12.39 -17.55
C THR A 39 -2.02 12.44 -16.19
N ARG A 40 -2.17 11.41 -15.34
CA ARG A 40 -1.66 11.43 -13.95
C ARG A 40 -0.60 10.37 -13.68
N SER A 41 0.50 10.81 -13.10
CA SER A 41 1.55 9.95 -12.53
C SER A 41 1.88 10.39 -11.11
N GLU A 42 2.28 9.44 -10.28
CA GLU A 42 2.66 9.68 -8.89
C GLU A 42 3.95 8.95 -8.54
N GLN A 43 4.71 9.55 -7.64
CA GLN A 43 5.85 8.94 -6.96
C GLN A 43 5.61 9.07 -5.46
N ALA A 44 5.97 8.06 -4.70
CA ALA A 44 5.83 8.10 -3.26
C ALA A 44 7.04 7.49 -2.56
N LEU A 45 7.42 8.10 -1.44
CA LEU A 45 8.33 7.54 -0.47
C LEU A 45 7.52 7.27 0.80
N THR A 46 7.34 6.00 1.15
CA THR A 46 6.50 5.59 2.29
C THR A 46 7.36 4.95 3.37
N GLY A 47 7.32 5.51 4.56
CA GLY A 47 7.82 4.87 5.76
C GLY A 47 6.85 3.80 6.26
N ILE A 48 7.37 2.80 6.93
CA ILE A 48 6.59 1.75 7.58
C ILE A 48 7.13 1.60 8.98
N VAL A 49 6.26 1.81 9.97
CA VAL A 49 6.56 1.53 11.37
C VAL A 49 5.52 0.55 11.86
N GLN A 50 5.98 -0.56 12.41
CA GLN A 50 5.12 -1.64 12.84
C GLN A 50 5.50 -2.07 14.26
N LEU A 51 4.50 -2.20 15.10
CA LEU A 51 4.61 -2.70 16.46
C LEU A 51 3.76 -3.98 16.58
N GLN A 52 4.35 -5.05 17.06
CA GLN A 52 3.67 -6.30 17.35
C GLN A 52 3.66 -6.53 18.88
N PRO A 53 2.67 -5.97 19.61
CA PRO A 53 2.60 -6.10 21.06
C PRO A 53 2.21 -7.51 21.51
N ARG A 54 1.62 -8.29 20.63
CA ARG A 54 1.27 -9.71 20.81
C ARG A 54 1.51 -10.43 19.49
N ARG A 55 1.79 -11.73 19.52
CA ARG A 55 2.02 -12.55 18.33
C ARG A 55 0.85 -12.51 17.31
N TRP A 56 -0.35 -12.25 17.80
CA TRP A 56 -1.57 -12.18 16.98
C TRP A 56 -2.02 -10.75 16.66
N LEU A 57 -1.40 -9.70 17.25
CA LEU A 57 -1.81 -8.30 17.09
C LEU A 57 -0.66 -7.48 16.52
N THR A 58 -0.95 -6.75 15.44
CA THR A 58 -0.01 -5.84 14.79
C THR A 58 -0.64 -4.46 14.68
N LEU A 59 0.12 -3.43 15.00
CA LEU A 59 -0.21 -2.02 14.80
C LEU A 59 0.80 -1.42 13.84
N SER A 60 0.34 -0.69 12.82
CA SER A 60 1.25 -0.08 11.84
C SER A 60 0.85 1.36 11.53
N ALA A 61 1.84 2.19 11.19
CA ALA A 61 1.67 3.51 10.64
C ALA A 61 2.49 3.62 9.33
N LEU A 62 1.90 4.24 8.30
CA LEU A 62 2.49 4.33 6.97
C LEU A 62 2.56 5.80 6.49
N PRO A 63 3.42 6.65 7.10
CA PRO A 63 3.63 8.02 6.62
C PRO A 63 4.22 8.01 5.21
N ALA A 64 3.74 8.88 4.34
CA ALA A 64 4.21 8.99 2.96
C ALA A 64 4.51 10.43 2.56
N LEU A 65 5.53 10.60 1.72
CA LEU A 65 5.76 11.80 0.92
C LEU A 65 5.39 11.46 -0.52
N VAL A 66 4.56 12.29 -1.12
CA VAL A 66 3.99 12.07 -2.45
C VAL A 66 4.40 13.21 -3.37
N HIS A 67 4.79 12.87 -4.59
CA HIS A 67 4.90 13.78 -5.72
C HIS A 67 3.91 13.35 -6.80
N ALA A 68 2.94 14.20 -7.09
CA ALA A 68 1.94 13.99 -8.12
C ALA A 68 2.20 14.92 -9.31
N SER A 69 2.05 14.40 -10.52
CA SER A 69 2.13 15.17 -11.76
C SER A 69 0.90 14.88 -12.62
N ASP A 70 0.17 15.94 -12.94
CA ASP A 70 -1.03 15.92 -13.78
C ASP A 70 -0.84 16.75 -15.03
N HIS A 71 -1.40 16.28 -16.17
CA HIS A 71 -1.48 17.05 -17.40
C HIS A 71 -2.91 17.55 -17.57
N VAL A 72 -3.14 18.83 -17.25
CA VAL A 72 -4.46 19.47 -17.37
C VAL A 72 -4.42 20.50 -18.50
N SER A 73 -5.28 20.33 -19.48
CA SER A 73 -5.38 21.25 -20.64
C SER A 73 -4.04 21.52 -21.35
N GLY A 74 -3.20 20.47 -21.49
CA GLY A 74 -1.90 20.56 -22.14
C GLY A 74 -0.77 21.17 -21.32
N ARG A 75 -1.01 21.49 -20.04
CA ARG A 75 0.00 21.97 -19.09
C ARG A 75 0.29 20.90 -18.05
N ALA A 76 1.58 20.70 -17.77
CA ALA A 76 2.01 19.87 -16.65
C ALA A 76 1.86 20.69 -15.35
N VAL A 77 1.15 20.13 -14.39
CA VAL A 77 1.01 20.67 -13.03
C VAL A 77 1.55 19.61 -12.08
N SER A 78 2.42 19.98 -11.17
CA SER A 78 2.95 19.05 -10.17
C SER A 78 2.79 19.61 -8.76
N SER A 79 2.60 18.71 -7.81
CA SER A 79 2.53 19.01 -6.38
C SER A 79 3.33 17.98 -5.60
N SER A 80 3.88 18.41 -4.48
CA SER A 80 4.66 17.54 -3.59
C SER A 80 4.33 17.86 -2.13
N GLY A 81 4.26 16.84 -1.29
CA GLY A 81 3.98 17.04 0.12
C GLY A 81 3.69 15.72 0.84
N PRO A 82 3.29 15.79 2.12
CA PRO A 82 2.82 14.62 2.83
C PRO A 82 1.55 14.07 2.16
N GLY A 83 1.47 12.75 2.07
CA GLY A 83 0.24 12.03 1.77
C GLY A 83 -0.62 11.82 3.02
N ASP A 84 -1.80 11.25 2.84
CA ASP A 84 -2.63 10.83 3.97
C ASP A 84 -1.89 9.75 4.79
N LEU A 85 -2.20 9.66 6.09
CA LEU A 85 -1.54 8.75 7.02
C LEU A 85 -2.44 7.55 7.35
N PRO A 86 -2.21 6.37 6.74
CA PRO A 86 -2.86 5.14 7.14
C PRO A 86 -2.32 4.62 8.48
N LEU A 87 -3.23 4.31 9.39
CA LEU A 87 -3.00 3.58 10.62
C LEU A 87 -3.73 2.25 10.51
N VAL A 88 -3.02 1.17 10.79
CA VAL A 88 -3.55 -0.20 10.65
C VAL A 88 -3.48 -0.93 11.98
N ALA A 89 -4.60 -1.50 12.40
CA ALA A 89 -4.66 -2.44 13.51
C ALA A 89 -5.14 -3.79 13.00
N GLY A 90 -4.31 -4.80 13.13
CA GLY A 90 -4.57 -6.10 12.55
C GLY A 90 -4.37 -7.24 13.52
N ALA A 91 -5.20 -8.29 13.38
CA ALA A 91 -5.10 -9.53 14.13
C ALA A 91 -5.00 -10.72 13.19
N ALA A 92 -4.08 -11.64 13.47
CA ALA A 92 -3.89 -12.86 12.69
C ALA A 92 -3.57 -14.06 13.57
N THR A 93 -3.95 -15.23 13.08
CA THR A 93 -3.58 -16.49 13.69
C THR A 93 -3.27 -17.54 12.64
N ALA A 94 -2.33 -18.43 12.96
CA ALA A 94 -2.01 -19.60 12.15
C ALA A 94 -2.40 -20.85 12.92
N PHE A 95 -2.85 -21.88 12.23
CA PHE A 95 -3.27 -23.15 12.80
C PHE A 95 -2.20 -24.22 12.56
N PRO A 96 -1.91 -25.07 13.54
CA PRO A 96 -0.93 -26.15 13.42
C PRO A 96 -1.51 -27.31 12.60
N ALA A 97 -1.55 -27.14 11.27
CA ALA A 97 -2.00 -28.16 10.35
C ALA A 97 -1.00 -28.30 9.19
N ALA A 98 -1.08 -29.40 8.44
CA ALA A 98 -0.13 -29.74 7.39
C ALA A 98 0.05 -28.64 6.33
N TRP A 99 -0.98 -27.82 6.09
CA TRP A 99 -0.95 -26.72 5.13
C TRP A 99 -0.75 -25.34 5.78
N ALA A 100 -0.42 -25.34 7.09
CA ALA A 100 -0.26 -24.11 7.88
C ALA A 100 -1.30 -23.03 7.57
N PRO A 101 -2.62 -23.35 7.64
CA PRO A 101 -3.66 -22.40 7.31
C PRO A 101 -3.62 -21.25 8.31
N SER A 102 -3.91 -20.05 7.83
CA SER A 102 -3.87 -18.85 8.62
C SER A 102 -5.01 -17.93 8.21
N VAL A 103 -5.49 -17.15 9.16
CA VAL A 103 -6.54 -16.15 8.93
C VAL A 103 -6.19 -14.86 9.65
N GLY A 104 -6.67 -13.75 9.09
CA GLY A 104 -6.48 -12.44 9.71
C GLY A 104 -7.53 -11.44 9.29
N ALA A 105 -7.63 -10.39 10.09
CA ALA A 105 -8.45 -9.24 9.82
C ALA A 105 -7.73 -7.96 10.26
N ALA A 106 -7.98 -6.85 9.56
CA ALA A 106 -7.43 -5.56 9.91
C ALA A 106 -8.47 -4.46 9.78
N LEU A 107 -8.33 -3.45 10.63
CA LEU A 107 -9.00 -2.16 10.53
C LEU A 107 -7.96 -1.15 10.07
N ILE A 108 -8.33 -0.32 9.10
CA ILE A 108 -7.49 0.73 8.53
C ILE A 108 -8.19 2.06 8.76
N VAL A 109 -7.51 2.98 9.41
CA VAL A 109 -7.97 4.37 9.57
C VAL A 109 -6.97 5.26 8.84
N THR A 110 -7.43 5.97 7.82
CA THR A 110 -6.59 6.91 7.07
C THR A 110 -6.90 8.33 7.53
N LEU A 111 -5.90 8.99 8.10
CA LEU A 111 -5.99 10.38 8.55
C LEU A 111 -5.68 11.33 7.40
N PRO A 112 -6.45 12.42 7.20
CA PRO A 112 -6.31 13.36 6.10
C PRO A 112 -5.17 14.35 6.38
N VAL A 113 -3.94 13.90 6.31
CA VAL A 113 -2.74 14.74 6.49
C VAL A 113 -2.32 15.43 5.19
N GLY A 114 -2.61 14.79 4.06
CA GLY A 114 -2.29 15.29 2.74
C GLY A 114 -3.17 16.48 2.33
N ASP A 115 -2.60 17.39 1.52
CA ASP A 115 -3.35 18.52 0.98
C ASP A 115 -4.30 18.04 -0.13
N ALA A 116 -5.59 18.05 0.17
CA ALA A 116 -6.64 17.66 -0.76
C ALA A 116 -6.76 18.59 -1.97
N ALA A 117 -6.51 19.89 -1.79
CA ALA A 117 -6.58 20.86 -2.89
C ALA A 117 -5.46 20.63 -3.91
N CYS A 118 -4.32 20.14 -3.43
CA CYS A 118 -3.16 19.77 -4.25
C CYS A 118 -3.17 18.30 -4.72
N GLY A 119 -4.22 17.55 -4.42
CA GLY A 119 -4.34 16.15 -4.82
C GLY A 119 -3.41 15.20 -4.05
N LEU A 120 -2.89 15.59 -2.89
CA LEU A 120 -1.97 14.80 -2.08
C LEU A 120 -2.63 14.02 -0.94
N GLY A 121 -3.88 14.29 -0.62
CA GLY A 121 -4.62 13.59 0.42
C GLY A 121 -6.14 13.58 0.15
N ALA A 122 -7.01 12.83 0.90
CA ALA A 122 -8.46 12.71 0.72
C ALA A 122 -9.25 13.91 1.26
N GLY A 123 -8.65 14.68 2.14
CA GLY A 123 -9.32 15.79 2.83
C GLY A 123 -10.33 15.33 3.88
N GLU A 124 -10.51 14.02 4.05
CA GLU A 124 -11.42 13.43 5.04
C GLU A 124 -10.85 12.13 5.61
N THR A 125 -11.24 11.79 6.82
CA THR A 125 -10.87 10.52 7.44
C THR A 125 -11.61 9.37 6.76
N ALA A 126 -10.88 8.35 6.33
CA ALA A 126 -11.46 7.14 5.80
C ALA A 126 -11.26 5.96 6.77
N VAL A 127 -12.22 5.06 6.80
CA VAL A 127 -12.15 3.80 7.55
C VAL A 127 -12.37 2.64 6.61
N GLY A 128 -11.46 1.69 6.63
CA GLY A 128 -11.52 0.46 5.85
C GLY A 128 -11.34 -0.77 6.72
N ALA A 129 -11.81 -1.90 6.22
CA ALA A 129 -11.61 -3.21 6.82
C ALA A 129 -11.03 -4.17 5.78
N ASN A 130 -10.20 -5.10 6.26
CA ASN A 130 -9.58 -6.14 5.46
C ASN A 130 -9.74 -7.48 6.18
N VAL A 131 -9.96 -8.54 5.42
CA VAL A 131 -9.91 -9.93 5.89
C VAL A 131 -9.06 -10.73 4.92
N ALA A 132 -8.26 -11.66 5.44
CA ALA A 132 -7.40 -12.49 4.62
C ALA A 132 -7.29 -13.90 5.18
N ALA A 133 -7.07 -14.86 4.30
CA ALA A 133 -6.74 -16.22 4.62
C ALA A 133 -5.54 -16.68 3.79
N GLY A 134 -4.71 -17.52 4.37
CA GLY A 134 -3.54 -18.05 3.69
C GLY A 134 -3.33 -19.52 3.99
N LEU A 135 -2.58 -20.17 3.13
CA LEU A 135 -2.17 -21.55 3.29
C LEU A 135 -0.81 -21.77 2.63
N SER A 136 -0.08 -22.75 3.12
CA SER A 136 1.21 -23.18 2.57
C SER A 136 1.11 -24.65 2.16
N PRO A 137 0.66 -24.94 0.91
CA PRO A 137 0.49 -26.31 0.44
C PRO A 137 1.80 -27.13 0.45
N THR A 138 2.91 -26.43 0.34
CA THR A 138 4.26 -26.99 0.48
C THR A 138 5.15 -26.04 1.26
N ASP A 139 6.33 -26.48 1.67
CA ASP A 139 7.32 -25.62 2.36
C ASP A 139 7.80 -24.42 1.52
N ARG A 140 7.54 -24.44 0.22
CA ARG A 140 7.98 -23.41 -0.73
C ARG A 140 6.85 -22.58 -1.32
N LEU A 141 5.62 -23.08 -1.32
CA LEU A 141 4.49 -22.42 -1.94
C LEU A 141 3.57 -21.85 -0.85
N HIS A 142 3.32 -20.57 -0.92
CA HIS A 142 2.43 -19.83 -0.02
C HIS A 142 1.36 -19.13 -0.85
N VAL A 143 0.12 -19.28 -0.48
CA VAL A 143 -1.02 -18.66 -1.17
C VAL A 143 -1.85 -17.88 -0.17
N TRP A 144 -2.26 -16.67 -0.53
CA TRP A 144 -3.13 -15.82 0.26
C TRP A 144 -4.28 -15.32 -0.61
N ALA A 145 -5.42 -15.19 0.01
CA ALA A 145 -6.57 -14.51 -0.57
C ALA A 145 -7.15 -13.56 0.47
N GLY A 146 -7.63 -12.42 0.03
CA GLY A 146 -8.18 -11.41 0.91
C GLY A 146 -9.25 -10.57 0.23
N ALA A 147 -10.02 -9.90 1.07
CA ALA A 147 -11.01 -8.92 0.68
C ALA A 147 -10.86 -7.67 1.53
N SER A 148 -10.92 -6.50 0.91
CA SER A 148 -10.88 -5.21 1.59
C SER A 148 -12.04 -4.33 1.14
N ARG A 149 -12.54 -3.49 2.04
CA ARG A 149 -13.61 -2.54 1.75
C ARG A 149 -13.48 -1.29 2.60
N ASN A 150 -13.70 -0.13 1.98
CA ASN A 150 -13.92 1.10 2.71
C ASN A 150 -15.32 1.11 3.32
N VAL A 151 -15.41 1.43 4.61
CA VAL A 151 -16.66 1.40 5.39
C VAL A 151 -17.22 2.81 5.56
N SER A 152 -16.36 3.82 5.68
CA SER A 152 -16.73 5.24 5.76
C SER A 152 -15.65 6.14 5.17
N GLY A 153 -15.94 7.39 4.98
CA GLY A 153 -15.09 8.33 4.26
C GLY A 153 -15.13 8.06 2.76
N LEU A 154 -14.52 8.84 1.93
CA LEU A 154 -14.42 8.71 0.47
C LEU A 154 -15.76 8.47 -0.30
N ALA A 155 -16.81 8.09 0.42
CA ALA A 155 -18.09 7.67 -0.17
C ALA A 155 -18.99 8.84 -0.58
N THR A 156 -18.72 10.06 -0.10
CA THR A 156 -19.69 11.14 -0.19
C THR A 156 -19.38 12.19 -1.26
N GLN A 157 -18.14 12.26 -1.77
CA GLN A 157 -17.77 13.32 -2.71
C GLN A 157 -16.97 12.89 -3.94
N SER A 158 -16.55 11.65 -4.02
CA SER A 158 -15.79 11.17 -5.17
C SER A 158 -16.72 10.49 -6.18
N THR A 159 -16.98 11.15 -7.29
CA THR A 159 -17.64 10.59 -8.47
C THR A 159 -16.79 9.51 -9.17
N LEU A 160 -15.64 9.14 -8.63
CA LEU A 160 -14.65 8.28 -9.29
C LEU A 160 -14.32 6.99 -8.54
N SER A 161 -14.71 6.82 -7.29
CA SER A 161 -14.67 5.50 -6.66
C SER A 161 -16.08 4.94 -6.63
N ALA A 162 -16.21 3.70 -7.03
CA ALA A 162 -17.39 2.93 -6.65
C ALA A 162 -17.39 2.85 -5.11
N PRO A 163 -18.16 3.69 -4.40
CA PRO A 163 -18.03 3.87 -2.95
C PRO A 163 -18.44 2.63 -2.15
N ARG A 164 -18.78 1.56 -2.85
CA ARG A 164 -19.25 0.28 -2.30
C ARG A 164 -18.53 -0.93 -2.90
N SER A 165 -17.45 -0.72 -3.67
CA SER A 165 -16.66 -1.85 -4.18
C SER A 165 -15.93 -2.56 -3.04
N THR A 166 -15.82 -3.86 -3.17
CA THR A 166 -14.95 -4.69 -2.37
C THR A 166 -13.78 -5.06 -3.25
N ALA A 167 -12.57 -4.78 -2.82
CA ALA A 167 -11.38 -5.24 -3.51
C ALA A 167 -11.08 -6.68 -3.06
N LEU A 168 -11.02 -7.59 -4.01
CA LEU A 168 -10.55 -8.96 -3.81
C LEU A 168 -9.11 -9.06 -4.29
N ARG A 169 -8.31 -9.85 -3.58
CA ARG A 169 -6.93 -10.08 -3.92
C ARG A 169 -6.54 -11.54 -3.69
N VAL A 170 -5.71 -12.06 -4.58
CA VAL A 170 -5.05 -13.36 -4.44
C VAL A 170 -3.57 -13.16 -4.73
N ASP A 171 -2.72 -13.69 -3.85
CA ASP A 171 -1.27 -13.66 -3.96
C ASP A 171 -0.74 -15.09 -3.85
N ALA A 172 0.28 -15.39 -4.63
CA ALA A 172 1.05 -16.62 -4.54
C ALA A 172 2.54 -16.28 -4.43
N GLY A 173 3.23 -16.84 -3.45
CA GLY A 173 4.66 -16.70 -3.26
C GLY A 173 5.34 -18.07 -3.36
N TYR A 174 6.47 -18.13 -4.05
CA TYR A 174 7.27 -19.33 -4.18
C TYR A 174 8.72 -19.08 -3.76
N ASP A 175 9.20 -19.86 -2.79
CA ASP A 175 10.58 -19.80 -2.31
C ASP A 175 11.51 -20.51 -3.33
N VAL A 176 12.06 -19.70 -4.25
CA VAL A 176 12.97 -20.17 -5.31
C VAL A 176 14.27 -20.68 -4.70
N ALA A 177 14.78 -20.00 -3.69
CA ALA A 177 15.98 -20.35 -2.93
C ALA A 177 15.86 -19.82 -1.48
N LYS A 178 16.78 -20.22 -0.60
CA LYS A 178 16.78 -19.85 0.83
C LYS A 178 16.60 -18.34 1.12
N ARG A 179 17.01 -17.47 0.19
CA ARG A 179 16.95 -16.01 0.35
C ARG A 179 16.04 -15.33 -0.67
N TRP A 180 15.44 -16.09 -1.59
CA TRP A 180 14.70 -15.54 -2.71
C TRP A 180 13.28 -16.09 -2.75
N ARG A 181 12.30 -15.21 -2.72
CA ARG A 181 10.90 -15.54 -2.99
C ARG A 181 10.44 -14.75 -4.20
N ALA A 182 9.88 -15.45 -5.18
CA ALA A 182 9.11 -14.83 -6.26
C ALA A 182 7.64 -14.77 -5.85
N SER A 183 6.91 -13.77 -6.29
CA SER A 183 5.47 -13.65 -6.05
C SER A 183 4.73 -13.24 -7.30
N ALA A 184 3.46 -13.65 -7.37
CA ALA A 184 2.49 -13.20 -8.34
C ALA A 184 1.22 -12.79 -7.61
N SER A 185 0.52 -11.79 -8.12
CA SER A 185 -0.70 -11.27 -7.51
C SER A 185 -1.76 -10.98 -8.56
N PHE A 186 -3.02 -11.11 -8.15
CA PHE A 186 -4.17 -10.64 -8.89
C PHE A 186 -5.07 -9.89 -7.93
N ALA A 187 -5.54 -8.71 -8.34
CA ALA A 187 -6.51 -7.91 -7.60
C ALA A 187 -7.66 -7.50 -8.52
N ALA A 188 -8.87 -7.50 -8.00
CA ALA A 188 -10.05 -7.08 -8.70
C ALA A 188 -11.07 -6.45 -7.77
N ASP A 189 -11.64 -5.34 -8.19
CA ASP A 189 -12.83 -4.80 -7.54
C ASP A 189 -14.06 -5.60 -7.93
N VAL A 190 -14.93 -5.88 -6.96
CA VAL A 190 -16.22 -6.53 -7.14
C VAL A 190 -17.31 -5.67 -6.50
N GLY A 191 -18.50 -5.65 -7.09
CA GLY A 191 -19.64 -4.84 -6.62
C GLY A 191 -20.42 -4.24 -7.78
N GLN A 192 -21.34 -3.34 -7.47
CA GLN A 192 -22.02 -2.58 -8.51
C GLN A 192 -21.07 -1.52 -9.06
N ALA A 193 -20.68 -1.68 -10.33
CA ALA A 193 -20.14 -0.58 -11.10
C ALA A 193 -21.25 0.44 -11.30
N ASP A 194 -21.01 1.71 -11.00
CA ASP A 194 -21.86 2.77 -11.55
C ASP A 194 -21.80 2.66 -13.07
N SER A 195 -22.92 2.91 -13.73
CA SER A 195 -23.19 2.57 -15.13
C SER A 195 -22.15 3.04 -16.17
N ASN A 196 -21.11 3.76 -15.77
CA ASN A 196 -20.07 4.32 -16.61
C ASN A 196 -18.63 3.99 -16.19
N GLN A 197 -18.38 3.18 -15.15
CA GLN A 197 -17.02 2.85 -14.71
C GLN A 197 -16.79 1.33 -14.68
N ALA A 198 -15.81 0.87 -15.44
CA ALA A 198 -15.32 -0.48 -15.33
C ALA A 198 -14.65 -0.71 -13.97
N LEU A 199 -14.90 -1.87 -13.34
CA LEU A 199 -14.22 -2.25 -12.11
C LEU A 199 -12.71 -2.43 -12.34
N SER A 200 -11.90 -2.00 -11.38
CA SER A 200 -10.44 -2.13 -11.49
C SER A 200 -10.02 -3.59 -11.42
N ARG A 201 -9.05 -3.98 -12.25
CA ARG A 201 -8.38 -5.28 -12.23
C ARG A 201 -6.91 -5.10 -12.48
N MET A 202 -6.07 -5.80 -11.72
CA MET A 202 -4.62 -5.70 -11.82
C MET A 202 -3.97 -7.07 -11.69
N ILE A 203 -2.86 -7.25 -12.39
CA ILE A 203 -1.93 -8.36 -12.16
C ILE A 203 -0.60 -7.79 -11.71
N GLY A 204 0.11 -8.53 -10.88
CA GLY A 204 1.41 -8.11 -10.37
C GLY A 204 2.37 -9.28 -10.22
N ALA A 205 3.64 -8.94 -10.14
CA ALA A 205 4.71 -9.85 -9.81
C ALA A 205 5.75 -9.13 -8.93
N GLY A 206 6.44 -9.90 -8.11
CA GLY A 206 7.44 -9.33 -7.23
C GLY A 206 8.54 -10.33 -6.86
N VAL A 207 9.57 -9.79 -6.24
CA VAL A 207 10.68 -10.57 -5.71
C VAL A 207 11.01 -10.04 -4.32
N VAL A 208 11.20 -10.94 -3.39
CA VAL A 208 11.66 -10.68 -2.03
C VAL A 208 13.03 -11.31 -1.85
N TYR A 209 13.98 -10.53 -1.34
CA TYR A 209 15.34 -10.99 -1.06
C TYR A 209 15.72 -10.73 0.39
N ALA A 210 16.01 -11.78 1.15
CA ALA A 210 16.53 -11.69 2.50
C ALA A 210 18.01 -11.30 2.48
N ILE A 211 18.33 -10.05 2.86
CA ILE A 211 19.70 -9.52 2.82
C ILE A 211 20.53 -10.13 3.96
N ALA A 212 20.12 -9.87 5.21
CA ALA A 212 20.79 -10.36 6.41
C ALA A 212 19.85 -10.28 7.62
N GLY A 213 19.79 -11.32 8.44
CA GLY A 213 18.86 -11.39 9.57
C GLY A 213 17.42 -11.09 9.12
N PRO A 214 16.69 -10.18 9.79
CA PRO A 214 15.35 -9.79 9.39
C PRO A 214 15.29 -8.75 8.26
N LEU A 215 16.44 -8.24 7.79
CA LEU A 215 16.47 -7.20 6.76
C LEU A 215 16.14 -7.80 5.39
N THR A 216 15.14 -7.24 4.74
CA THR A 216 14.59 -7.73 3.48
C THR A 216 14.50 -6.62 2.45
N LEU A 217 14.83 -6.94 1.21
CA LEU A 217 14.58 -6.13 0.03
C LEU A 217 13.37 -6.69 -0.72
N VAL A 218 12.50 -5.81 -1.18
CA VAL A 218 11.31 -6.18 -1.95
C VAL A 218 11.24 -5.32 -3.20
N ILE A 219 10.96 -5.95 -4.33
CA ILE A 219 10.73 -5.29 -5.62
C ILE A 219 9.41 -5.83 -6.14
N ASP A 220 8.46 -4.95 -6.43
CA ASP A 220 7.15 -5.32 -6.96
C ASP A 220 6.77 -4.45 -8.15
N GLY A 221 6.03 -5.06 -9.07
CA GLY A 221 5.40 -4.37 -10.17
C GLY A 221 3.99 -4.89 -10.43
N SER A 222 3.10 -4.02 -10.87
CA SER A 222 1.77 -4.43 -11.31
C SER A 222 1.32 -3.66 -12.53
N HIS A 223 0.39 -4.26 -13.28
CA HIS A 223 -0.20 -3.71 -14.49
C HIS A 223 -1.72 -3.79 -14.42
N GLY A 224 -2.38 -2.69 -14.81
CA GLY A 224 -3.83 -2.61 -14.88
C GLY A 224 -4.38 -3.31 -16.12
N LEU A 225 -5.47 -4.06 -15.94
CA LEU A 225 -6.14 -4.80 -17.00
C LEU A 225 -7.40 -4.09 -17.52
N THR A 226 -7.83 -3.03 -16.85
CA THR A 226 -9.03 -2.25 -17.22
C THR A 226 -8.70 -0.76 -17.28
N SER A 227 -9.52 0.01 -17.94
CA SER A 227 -9.34 1.48 -18.07
C SER A 227 -9.42 2.22 -16.74
N SER A 228 -10.10 1.65 -15.74
CA SER A 228 -10.20 2.18 -14.38
C SER A 228 -9.02 1.80 -13.47
N SER A 229 -8.15 0.90 -13.93
CA SER A 229 -6.95 0.49 -13.18
C SER A 229 -5.79 1.44 -13.46
N PRO A 230 -4.89 1.65 -12.49
CA PRO A 230 -3.57 2.21 -12.76
C PRO A 230 -2.90 1.46 -13.91
N ARG A 231 -2.31 2.16 -14.87
CA ARG A 231 -1.64 1.50 -15.99
C ARG A 231 -0.50 0.60 -15.55
N TRP A 232 0.31 1.11 -14.63
CA TRP A 232 1.35 0.34 -13.96
C TRP A 232 1.69 0.97 -12.61
N VAL A 233 2.19 0.14 -11.71
CA VAL A 233 2.76 0.53 -10.42
C VAL A 233 4.06 -0.24 -10.25
N LEU A 234 5.12 0.42 -9.78
CA LEU A 234 6.40 -0.17 -9.44
C LEU A 234 6.80 0.24 -8.04
N SER A 235 7.41 -0.65 -7.29
CA SER A 235 7.91 -0.36 -5.96
C SER A 235 9.22 -1.08 -5.62
N LEU A 236 10.00 -0.41 -4.78
CA LEU A 236 11.21 -0.93 -4.17
C LEU A 236 11.13 -0.65 -2.68
N GLY A 237 11.27 -1.67 -1.86
CA GLY A 237 11.22 -1.53 -0.41
C GLY A 237 12.40 -2.22 0.28
N VAL A 238 12.84 -1.65 1.39
CA VAL A 238 13.85 -2.26 2.26
C VAL A 238 13.46 -2.07 3.72
N GLY A 239 13.63 -3.09 4.55
CA GLY A 239 13.32 -3.01 5.97
C GLY A 239 13.09 -4.37 6.63
N THR A 240 12.91 -4.33 7.93
CA THR A 240 12.57 -5.51 8.74
C THR A 240 11.07 -5.79 8.73
N ALA A 241 10.25 -4.77 8.45
CA ALA A 241 8.80 -4.91 8.33
C ALA A 241 8.34 -5.82 7.18
N PHE A 242 9.24 -6.15 6.23
CA PHE A 242 8.95 -7.04 5.11
C PHE A 242 9.29 -8.52 5.41
N ALA A 243 10.03 -8.79 6.47
CA ALA A 243 10.38 -10.16 6.87
C ALA A 243 9.19 -10.92 7.48
N SER A 244 8.23 -10.19 8.04
CA SER A 244 7.03 -10.77 8.62
C SER A 244 6.03 -11.12 7.52
N THR A 245 5.68 -12.39 7.40
CA THR A 245 4.58 -12.89 6.55
C THR A 245 3.21 -12.73 7.24
N SER A 246 3.02 -11.67 8.01
CA SER A 246 1.77 -11.39 8.69
C SER A 246 0.66 -11.15 7.67
N LEU A 247 -0.34 -12.03 7.66
CA LEU A 247 -1.54 -11.96 6.80
C LEU A 247 -2.38 -10.70 7.00
N VAL A 248 -2.14 -9.97 8.05
CA VAL A 248 -2.98 -8.88 8.51
C VAL A 248 -2.37 -7.52 8.26
N SER A 249 -1.08 -7.46 8.14
CA SER A 249 -0.44 -6.26 7.62
C SER A 249 -0.65 -6.25 6.11
N PRO A 250 -0.93 -5.10 5.48
CA PRO A 250 -0.83 -4.98 4.03
C PRO A 250 0.59 -5.42 3.65
N THR A 251 0.72 -6.70 3.31
CA THR A 251 1.99 -7.43 3.40
C THR A 251 2.79 -7.33 2.13
N SER A 252 2.16 -6.95 1.03
CA SER A 252 2.94 -6.59 -0.14
C SER A 252 3.18 -5.10 -0.16
N PRO A 253 4.38 -4.66 -0.53
CA PRO A 253 4.67 -3.26 -0.81
C PRO A 253 3.67 -2.64 -1.77
N LEU A 254 3.13 -3.43 -2.69
CA LEU A 254 2.11 -3.04 -3.65
C LEU A 254 0.80 -2.64 -2.98
N GLU A 255 0.34 -3.39 -1.99
CA GLU A 255 -0.88 -3.07 -1.25
C GLU A 255 -0.69 -1.82 -0.38
N ARG A 256 0.49 -1.67 0.21
CA ARG A 256 0.87 -0.48 0.99
C ARG A 256 0.97 0.76 0.11
N GLN A 257 1.50 0.61 -1.10
CA GLN A 257 1.52 1.69 -2.08
C GLN A 257 0.14 1.95 -2.68
N GLN A 258 -0.64 0.92 -2.96
CA GLN A 258 -2.01 1.11 -3.42
C GLN A 258 -2.87 1.84 -2.39
N THR A 259 -2.69 1.63 -1.09
CA THR A 259 -3.34 2.47 -0.07
C THR A 259 -2.79 3.88 -0.04
N SER A 260 -1.51 4.09 -0.27
CA SER A 260 -0.91 5.44 -0.38
C SER A 260 -1.29 6.14 -1.69
N PHE A 261 -1.34 5.41 -2.81
CA PHE A 261 -1.76 5.92 -4.12
C PHE A 261 -3.28 5.96 -4.29
N ALA A 262 -4.05 5.05 -3.70
CA ALA A 262 -5.52 5.04 -3.81
C ALA A 262 -6.15 6.29 -3.17
N SER A 263 -5.51 6.90 -2.20
CA SER A 263 -5.93 8.22 -1.74
C SER A 263 -5.78 9.28 -2.83
N GLY A 264 -4.86 9.11 -3.79
CA GLY A 264 -4.65 9.99 -4.94
C GLY A 264 -5.54 9.71 -6.15
N VAL A 265 -5.84 8.44 -6.46
CA VAL A 265 -6.61 8.02 -7.67
C VAL A 265 -8.05 8.53 -7.66
N ASN A 266 -8.64 8.70 -6.49
CA ASN A 266 -10.04 9.11 -6.35
C ASN A 266 -10.31 10.60 -6.59
N ARG A 267 -9.32 11.35 -7.04
CA ARG A 267 -9.46 12.79 -7.30
C ARG A 267 -9.27 13.13 -8.75
N GLY A 268 -10.06 12.48 -9.58
CA GLY A 268 -10.29 12.93 -10.92
C GLY A 268 -10.94 14.29 -10.89
N ALA A 269 -10.37 15.21 -11.65
CA ALA A 269 -11.04 16.32 -12.29
C ALA A 269 -12.09 17.11 -11.48
N GLY A 270 -11.90 17.29 -10.19
CA GLY A 270 -12.51 18.40 -9.47
C GLY A 270 -11.95 19.69 -10.09
N SER A 271 -12.81 20.56 -10.57
CA SER A 271 -12.47 21.82 -11.21
C SER A 271 -11.36 22.53 -10.45
N GLY A 272 -10.13 22.42 -10.95
CA GLY A 272 -8.98 23.02 -10.33
C GLY A 272 -9.18 24.52 -10.20
N LYS A 273 -9.28 25.00 -8.98
CA LYS A 273 -8.84 26.35 -8.71
C LYS A 273 -7.35 26.36 -9.05
N THR A 274 -7.00 27.14 -10.05
CA THR A 274 -5.63 27.45 -10.48
C THR A 274 -4.90 28.31 -9.45
N GLY A 275 -4.85 27.85 -8.21
CA GLY A 275 -3.99 28.40 -7.16
C GLY A 275 -2.80 27.46 -7.04
N GLY A 276 -1.58 27.96 -7.31
CA GLY A 276 -0.38 27.15 -7.29
C GLY A 276 -0.23 26.43 -5.95
N CYS A 277 -0.16 25.10 -6.04
CA CYS A 277 0.31 24.28 -4.93
C CYS A 277 1.82 24.52 -4.78
N PRO A 278 2.36 24.64 -3.55
CA PRO A 278 3.78 24.84 -3.27
C PRO A 278 4.63 23.65 -3.73
#